data_3adcf1d6c1e31b5f691e63082b457292
#
_entry.id   3adcf1d6c1e31b5f691e63082b457292
#
_cell.length_a   1.000
_cell.length_b   1.000
_cell.length_c   1.000
_cell.angle_alpha   90.00
_cell.angle_beta   90.00
_cell.angle_gamma   90.00
#
_symmetry.space_group_name_H-M   'P 1'
#
loop_
_entity.id
_entity.type
_entity.pdbx_description
1 polymer ?
#
loop_
_entity_poly.entity_id
_entity_poly.type
_entity_poly.pdbx_seq_one_letter_code
_entity_poly.pdbx_strand_id
1 'polypeptide(L)'
;AWEDWNTDIVCPMYPNMWKITEYRKSGKQRPFIMCEYAHAQGNSNGNFKDLWDIIYDSPNLQGGFIWDFMDQGFKIKTEPRDGRTYWTYNGKMGSYKWLEDKKGELNTGTDGLISANGIPKPQAYEVKKVYQNIKTTLLDRKNMKLRIKNWYDFSNLNEYIFHWNVTTDSGEKPVSYTHLTLPTNSLV
;
A
#
# COMPACT_ATOMS: atom_id res chain seq x y z
N ALA A 1 -12.88 -15.01 17.08
CA ALA A 1 -11.98 -16.09 16.72
C ALA A 1 -11.66 -16.00 15.22
N TRP A 2 -10.39 -15.93 14.88
CA TRP A 2 -9.95 -15.75 13.49
C TRP A 2 -9.58 -17.06 12.82
N GLU A 3 -9.63 -18.15 13.57
CA GLU A 3 -9.03 -19.44 13.22
C GLU A 3 -9.95 -20.59 13.62
N ASP A 4 -11.19 -20.53 13.13
CA ASP A 4 -12.17 -21.55 13.41
C ASP A 4 -11.99 -22.78 12.49
N TRP A 5 -12.54 -23.90 12.91
CA TRP A 5 -12.45 -25.17 12.21
C TRP A 5 -13.09 -25.17 10.81
N ASN A 6 -14.02 -24.24 10.57
CA ASN A 6 -14.84 -24.13 9.36
C ASN A 6 -14.22 -23.21 8.29
N THR A 7 -12.95 -22.80 8.44
CA THR A 7 -12.28 -21.90 7.48
C THR A 7 -10.96 -22.45 7.02
N ASP A 8 -10.63 -22.32 5.75
CA ASP A 8 -9.35 -22.69 5.17
C ASP A 8 -8.29 -21.59 5.31
N ILE A 9 -8.73 -20.37 5.52
CA ILE A 9 -7.90 -19.17 5.64
C ILE A 9 -8.09 -18.55 7.02
N VAL A 10 -7.00 -18.14 7.64
CA VAL A 10 -7.02 -17.30 8.85
C VAL A 10 -7.16 -15.85 8.42
N CYS A 11 -8.30 -15.23 8.74
CA CYS A 11 -8.69 -13.93 8.20
C CYS A 11 -8.97 -12.89 9.31
N PRO A 12 -7.93 -12.37 9.99
CA PRO A 12 -8.10 -11.38 11.04
C PRO A 12 -8.36 -9.99 10.49
N MET A 13 -9.06 -9.17 11.29
CA MET A 13 -9.22 -7.74 11.10
C MET A 13 -8.27 -6.98 12.02
N TYR A 14 -7.45 -6.08 11.48
CA TYR A 14 -6.50 -5.24 12.21
C TYR A 14 -5.63 -5.98 13.24
N PRO A 15 -4.98 -7.09 12.90
CA PRO A 15 -4.06 -7.73 13.82
C PRO A 15 -2.86 -6.82 14.05
N ASN A 16 -2.38 -6.74 15.28
CA ASN A 16 -1.15 -6.04 15.57
C ASN A 16 0.08 -6.87 15.12
N MET A 17 1.23 -6.22 15.01
CA MET A 17 2.47 -6.87 14.54
C MET A 17 2.91 -8.04 15.42
N TRP A 18 2.62 -7.99 16.72
CA TRP A 18 2.93 -9.09 17.63
C TRP A 18 2.16 -10.37 17.23
N LYS A 19 0.85 -10.28 17.00
CA LYS A 19 0.03 -11.42 16.56
C LYS A 19 0.44 -11.98 15.20
N ILE A 20 0.81 -11.12 14.28
CA ILE A 20 1.33 -11.53 12.96
C ILE A 20 2.65 -12.29 13.12
N THR A 21 3.53 -11.78 13.99
CA THR A 21 4.81 -12.44 14.31
C THR A 21 4.62 -13.77 15.03
N GLU A 22 3.66 -13.87 15.92
CA GLU A 22 3.31 -15.14 16.57
C GLU A 22 2.79 -16.15 15.56
N TYR A 23 1.91 -15.73 14.65
CA TYR A 23 1.40 -16.62 13.61
C TYR A 23 2.53 -17.12 12.72
N ARG A 24 3.43 -16.24 12.28
CA ARG A 24 4.64 -16.61 11.53
C ARG A 24 5.44 -17.72 12.22
N LYS A 25 5.64 -17.61 13.53
CA LYS A 25 6.44 -18.56 14.34
C LYS A 25 5.69 -19.83 14.71
N SER A 26 4.38 -19.87 14.52
CA SER A 26 3.53 -20.96 15.04
C SER A 26 3.68 -22.29 14.28
N GLY A 27 4.29 -22.30 13.11
CA GLY A 27 4.37 -23.48 12.24
C GLY A 27 3.04 -23.87 11.56
N LYS A 28 1.99 -23.07 11.73
CA LYS A 28 0.68 -23.31 11.12
C LYS A 28 0.76 -23.18 9.61
N GLN A 29 0.01 -24.03 8.90
CA GLN A 29 0.07 -24.13 7.45
C GLN A 29 -1.02 -23.34 6.73
N ARG A 30 -2.10 -22.94 7.42
CA ARG A 30 -3.17 -22.17 6.78
C ARG A 30 -2.64 -20.80 6.31
N PRO A 31 -3.05 -20.34 5.13
CA PRO A 31 -2.76 -18.96 4.70
C PRO A 31 -3.34 -17.95 5.69
N PHE A 32 -2.56 -16.93 6.01
CA PHE A 32 -2.99 -15.80 6.83
C PHE A 32 -3.19 -14.58 5.94
N ILE A 33 -4.43 -14.13 5.79
CA ILE A 33 -4.82 -13.00 4.96
C ILE A 33 -5.64 -12.03 5.81
N MET A 34 -5.15 -10.84 6.02
CA MET A 34 -5.88 -9.82 6.79
C MET A 34 -7.06 -9.31 5.98
N CYS A 35 -8.30 -9.46 6.48
CA CYS A 35 -9.48 -8.93 5.79
C CYS A 35 -9.50 -7.40 5.78
N GLU A 36 -8.96 -6.79 6.82
CA GLU A 36 -8.68 -5.36 6.87
C GLU A 36 -7.38 -5.11 7.65
N TYR A 37 -6.55 -4.19 7.17
CA TYR A 37 -5.37 -3.70 7.88
C TYR A 37 -4.99 -2.31 7.41
N ALA A 38 -4.05 -1.66 8.09
CA ALA A 38 -3.51 -0.36 7.72
C ALA A 38 -4.61 0.67 7.42
N HIS A 39 -5.51 0.89 8.39
CA HIS A 39 -6.60 1.87 8.30
C HIS A 39 -6.06 3.26 7.94
N ALA A 40 -6.41 3.76 6.74
CA ALA A 40 -5.77 4.92 6.13
C ALA A 40 -6.37 6.27 6.54
N GLN A 41 -7.04 6.32 7.70
CA GLN A 41 -7.64 7.54 8.23
C GLN A 41 -6.57 8.52 8.74
N GLY A 42 -6.63 9.75 8.26
CA GLY A 42 -5.74 10.83 8.73
C GLY A 42 -4.26 10.50 8.54
N ASN A 43 -3.44 10.80 9.56
CA ASN A 43 -2.02 10.46 9.58
C ASN A 43 -1.80 9.07 10.20
N SER A 44 -2.01 8.05 9.42
CA SER A 44 -1.95 6.64 9.82
C SER A 44 -1.03 5.83 8.89
N ASN A 45 -1.10 4.48 8.95
CA ASN A 45 -0.30 3.53 8.16
C ASN A 45 1.19 3.50 8.51
N GLY A 46 1.56 3.93 9.72
CA GLY A 46 2.93 3.78 10.20
C GLY A 46 3.39 2.32 10.23
N ASN A 47 4.71 2.10 10.09
CA ASN A 47 5.34 0.78 10.07
C ASN A 47 4.89 -0.14 8.93
N PHE A 48 4.35 0.42 7.85
CA PHE A 48 3.83 -0.37 6.72
C PHE A 48 4.92 -1.23 6.08
N LYS A 49 6.11 -0.66 5.88
CA LYS A 49 7.26 -1.40 5.36
C LYS A 49 7.67 -2.55 6.29
N ASP A 50 7.75 -2.30 7.61
CA ASP A 50 8.19 -3.31 8.58
C ASP A 50 7.22 -4.49 8.64
N LEU A 51 5.92 -4.22 8.53
CA LEU A 51 4.90 -5.25 8.40
C LEU A 51 5.09 -6.10 7.14
N TRP A 52 5.34 -5.46 6.00
CA TRP A 52 5.53 -6.17 4.75
C TRP A 52 6.85 -6.92 4.66
N ASP A 53 7.89 -6.48 5.35
CA ASP A 53 9.13 -7.25 5.48
C ASP A 53 8.87 -8.58 6.21
N ILE A 54 8.00 -8.58 7.24
CA ILE A 54 7.57 -9.81 7.92
C ILE A 54 6.74 -10.71 7.00
N ILE A 55 5.81 -10.13 6.23
CA ILE A 55 4.96 -10.88 5.30
C ILE A 55 5.81 -11.53 4.21
N TYR A 56 6.68 -10.77 3.56
CA TYR A 56 7.54 -11.29 2.48
C TYR A 56 8.52 -12.37 2.93
N ASP A 57 8.88 -12.39 4.21
CA ASP A 57 9.78 -13.37 4.80
C ASP A 57 9.05 -14.60 5.37
N SER A 58 7.77 -14.78 5.04
CA SER A 58 6.93 -15.81 5.68
C SER A 58 5.98 -16.46 4.66
N PRO A 59 6.14 -17.73 4.35
CA PRO A 59 5.35 -18.40 3.31
C PRO A 59 3.86 -18.54 3.67
N ASN A 60 3.50 -18.50 4.96
CA ASN A 60 2.12 -18.61 5.43
C ASN A 60 1.43 -17.25 5.60
N LEU A 61 2.16 -16.13 5.47
CA LEU A 61 1.58 -14.78 5.47
C LEU A 61 1.41 -14.31 4.03
N GLN A 62 0.17 -14.13 3.61
CA GLN A 62 -0.17 -13.83 2.21
C GLN A 62 -0.52 -12.34 1.97
N GLY A 63 -0.54 -11.54 3.04
CA GLY A 63 -0.87 -10.12 2.98
C GLY A 63 -2.26 -9.80 3.50
N GLY A 64 -2.95 -8.86 2.86
CA GLY A 64 -4.27 -8.43 3.29
C GLY A 64 -4.81 -7.27 2.47
N PHE A 65 -5.97 -6.74 2.89
CA PHE A 65 -6.67 -5.66 2.23
C PHE A 65 -6.60 -4.39 3.06
N ILE A 66 -6.01 -3.33 2.49
CA ILE A 66 -5.94 -2.03 3.16
C ILE A 66 -7.33 -1.44 3.27
N TRP A 67 -7.69 -0.92 4.42
CA TRP A 67 -8.90 -0.14 4.59
C TRP A 67 -8.60 1.36 4.55
N ASP A 68 -8.93 2.08 3.43
CA ASP A 68 -9.33 1.43 2.19
C ASP A 68 -8.60 2.08 0.99
N PHE A 69 -9.04 1.83 -0.23
CA PHE A 69 -8.36 2.32 -1.42
C PHE A 69 -8.66 3.80 -1.70
N MET A 70 -9.94 4.20 -1.65
CA MET A 70 -10.37 5.56 -1.98
C MET A 70 -11.40 6.06 -0.99
N ASP A 71 -11.28 7.31 -0.58
CA ASP A 71 -12.28 7.97 0.26
C ASP A 71 -13.68 7.86 -0.34
N GLN A 72 -14.62 7.42 0.47
CA GLN A 72 -16.02 7.22 0.10
C GLN A 72 -16.79 8.54 0.23
N GLY A 73 -16.58 9.47 -0.69
CA GLY A 73 -17.16 10.79 -0.66
C GLY A 73 -17.84 11.22 -1.95
N PHE A 74 -18.84 12.07 -1.81
CA PHE A 74 -19.56 12.69 -2.93
C PHE A 74 -19.30 14.19 -3.00
N LYS A 75 -19.08 14.71 -4.20
CA LYS A 75 -18.88 16.13 -4.44
C LYS A 75 -20.22 16.85 -4.49
N ILE A 76 -20.44 17.79 -3.59
CA ILE A 76 -21.64 18.60 -3.49
C ILE A 76 -21.29 20.07 -3.67
N LYS A 77 -22.19 20.82 -4.34
CA LYS A 77 -22.14 22.28 -4.36
C LYS A 77 -22.93 22.83 -3.20
N THR A 78 -22.41 23.84 -2.53
CA THR A 78 -23.18 24.66 -1.58
C THR A 78 -24.12 25.56 -2.38
N GLU A 79 -25.42 25.30 -2.33
CA GLU A 79 -26.43 26.20 -2.88
C GLU A 79 -27.00 27.10 -1.77
N PRO A 80 -27.26 28.34 -2.02
CA PRO A 80 -26.83 29.32 -3.05
C PRO A 80 -25.82 30.36 -2.55
N ARG A 81 -25.06 30.06 -1.47
CA ARG A 81 -24.33 31.11 -0.72
C ARG A 81 -23.01 31.54 -1.34
N ASP A 82 -22.21 30.63 -1.86
CA ASP A 82 -20.86 30.96 -2.35
C ASP A 82 -20.36 30.10 -3.51
N GLY A 83 -21.17 29.13 -3.98
CA GLY A 83 -20.81 28.26 -5.09
C GLY A 83 -19.63 27.31 -4.81
N ARG A 84 -19.14 27.25 -3.57
CA ARG A 84 -18.05 26.34 -3.22
C ARG A 84 -18.50 24.89 -3.35
N THR A 85 -17.56 24.03 -3.70
CA THR A 85 -17.76 22.60 -3.69
C THR A 85 -17.08 22.02 -2.46
N TYR A 86 -17.73 21.03 -1.84
CA TYR A 86 -17.18 20.25 -0.74
C TYR A 86 -17.46 18.77 -0.94
N TRP A 87 -16.73 17.94 -0.21
CA TRP A 87 -16.94 16.51 -0.20
C TRP A 87 -17.73 16.12 1.04
N THR A 88 -18.77 15.32 0.87
CA THR A 88 -19.59 14.81 1.96
C THR A 88 -19.38 13.32 2.11
N TYR A 89 -19.42 12.83 3.34
CA TYR A 89 -19.20 11.44 3.72
C TYR A 89 -20.37 10.96 4.56
N ASN A 90 -20.62 9.63 4.58
CA ASN A 90 -21.72 9.01 5.34
C ASN A 90 -23.11 9.48 4.94
N GLY A 91 -24.13 8.67 5.12
CA GLY A 91 -25.48 8.81 4.62
C GLY A 91 -26.30 10.07 4.89
N LYS A 92 -25.70 11.16 5.40
CA LYS A 92 -26.35 12.45 5.62
C LYS A 92 -25.90 13.52 4.63
N MET A 93 -25.94 13.19 3.37
CA MET A 93 -25.59 14.08 2.29
C MET A 93 -26.35 15.40 2.36
N GLY A 94 -25.63 16.52 2.52
CA GLY A 94 -26.19 17.88 2.45
C GLY A 94 -26.73 18.47 3.75
N SER A 95 -26.59 17.84 4.91
CA SER A 95 -27.05 18.39 6.18
C SER A 95 -25.88 18.94 7.02
N TYR A 96 -25.81 20.27 7.15
CA TYR A 96 -24.87 20.92 8.08
C TYR A 96 -25.15 20.62 9.56
N LYS A 97 -26.38 20.33 9.92
CA LYS A 97 -26.78 19.98 11.29
C LYS A 97 -26.07 18.73 11.81
N TRP A 98 -25.58 17.89 10.91
CA TRP A 98 -24.86 16.69 11.29
C TRP A 98 -23.47 16.95 11.89
N LEU A 99 -22.82 18.02 11.48
CA LEU A 99 -21.52 18.42 12.03
C LEU A 99 -21.62 18.92 13.50
N GLU A 100 -22.80 19.36 13.91
CA GLU A 100 -23.06 19.85 15.26
C GLU A 100 -23.47 18.75 16.23
N ASP A 101 -24.13 17.69 15.72
CA ASP A 101 -24.80 16.70 16.58
C ASP A 101 -23.92 15.52 17.02
N LYS A 102 -22.74 15.32 16.42
CA LYS A 102 -21.88 14.15 16.75
C LYS A 102 -20.42 14.51 16.92
N LYS A 103 -20.05 14.81 18.13
CA LYS A 103 -18.65 14.87 18.57
C LYS A 103 -18.04 13.46 18.46
N GLY A 104 -17.22 13.22 17.45
CA GLY A 104 -16.38 12.03 17.36
C GLY A 104 -16.49 11.15 16.11
N GLU A 105 -17.52 11.31 15.27
CA GLU A 105 -17.68 10.54 14.04
C GLU A 105 -17.30 11.34 12.77
N LEU A 106 -16.48 12.37 12.92
CA LEU A 106 -16.22 13.35 11.86
C LEU A 106 -15.44 12.83 10.65
N ASN A 107 -14.87 11.63 10.73
CA ASN A 107 -13.94 11.14 9.71
C ASN A 107 -14.28 9.76 9.14
N THR A 108 -15.44 9.22 9.41
CA THR A 108 -15.85 7.94 8.82
C THR A 108 -16.11 8.13 7.32
N GLY A 109 -15.42 7.38 6.48
CA GLY A 109 -15.48 7.50 5.01
C GLY A 109 -14.33 8.28 4.37
N THR A 110 -13.36 8.73 5.16
CA THR A 110 -12.11 9.35 4.67
C THR A 110 -10.89 8.44 4.89
N ASP A 111 -11.10 7.15 4.73
CA ASP A 111 -10.16 6.08 5.08
C ASP A 111 -9.33 5.61 3.90
N GLY A 112 -9.48 6.25 2.74
CA GLY A 112 -8.79 5.88 1.52
C GLY A 112 -7.32 6.30 1.49
N LEU A 113 -6.50 5.52 0.80
CA LEU A 113 -5.15 5.93 0.36
C LEU A 113 -5.22 7.06 -0.66
N ILE A 114 -6.34 7.14 -1.37
CA ILE A 114 -6.63 8.15 -2.39
C ILE A 114 -7.86 8.93 -1.92
N SER A 115 -7.78 10.25 -1.96
CA SER A 115 -8.92 11.09 -1.62
C SER A 115 -10.03 10.98 -2.66
N ALA A 116 -11.27 11.35 -2.27
CA ALA A 116 -12.46 11.22 -3.11
C ALA A 116 -12.37 11.95 -4.47
N ASN A 117 -11.45 12.89 -4.62
CA ASN A 117 -11.16 13.57 -5.89
C ASN A 117 -10.04 12.91 -6.72
N GLY A 118 -9.57 11.73 -6.32
CA GLY A 118 -8.54 10.99 -7.04
C GLY A 118 -7.09 11.39 -6.71
N ILE A 119 -6.87 12.26 -5.71
CA ILE A 119 -5.51 12.68 -5.33
C ILE A 119 -4.93 11.68 -4.32
N PRO A 120 -3.74 11.08 -4.59
CA PRO A 120 -3.08 10.21 -3.64
C PRO A 120 -2.72 10.95 -2.35
N LYS A 121 -3.03 10.35 -1.20
CA LYS A 121 -2.58 10.83 0.10
C LYS A 121 -1.12 10.40 0.36
N PRO A 122 -0.41 10.98 1.33
CA PRO A 122 0.99 10.64 1.63
C PRO A 122 1.24 9.13 1.79
N GLN A 123 0.32 8.42 2.46
CA GLN A 123 0.41 6.97 2.69
C GLN A 123 0.45 6.16 1.39
N ALA A 124 -0.22 6.62 0.34
CA ALA A 124 -0.26 5.93 -0.95
C ALA A 124 1.14 5.79 -1.58
N TYR A 125 2.03 6.73 -1.34
CA TYR A 125 3.39 6.68 -1.88
C TYR A 125 4.24 5.62 -1.17
N GLU A 126 4.08 5.44 0.14
CA GLU A 126 4.75 4.35 0.85
C GLU A 126 4.20 2.99 0.40
N VAL A 127 2.88 2.84 0.33
CA VAL A 127 2.24 1.62 -0.17
C VAL A 127 2.73 1.29 -1.58
N LYS A 128 2.74 2.28 -2.49
CA LYS A 128 3.29 2.11 -3.85
C LYS A 128 4.74 1.61 -3.83
N LYS A 129 5.57 2.14 -2.93
CA LYS A 129 6.98 1.74 -2.83
C LYS A 129 7.13 0.33 -2.28
N VAL A 130 6.40 -0.01 -1.23
CA VAL A 130 6.47 -1.33 -0.59
C VAL A 130 5.93 -2.44 -1.49
N TYR A 131 4.85 -2.15 -2.23
CA TYR A 131 4.20 -3.11 -3.14
C TYR A 131 4.91 -3.28 -4.48
N GLN A 132 6.03 -2.61 -4.72
CA GLN A 132 6.80 -2.82 -5.95
C GLN A 132 7.24 -4.28 -6.08
N ASN A 133 6.85 -4.92 -7.17
CA ASN A 133 7.25 -6.29 -7.48
C ASN A 133 8.65 -6.38 -8.09
N ILE A 134 9.21 -5.28 -8.55
CA ILE A 134 10.60 -5.18 -9.01
C ILE A 134 11.35 -4.31 -8.02
N LYS A 135 12.28 -4.92 -7.28
CA LYS A 135 13.07 -4.22 -6.26
C LYS A 135 14.51 -4.08 -6.71
N THR A 136 15.02 -2.84 -6.68
CA THR A 136 16.41 -2.53 -7.00
C THR A 136 17.17 -2.16 -5.73
N THR A 137 18.32 -2.77 -5.54
CA THR A 137 19.21 -2.50 -4.40
C THR A 137 20.61 -2.17 -4.92
N LEU A 138 21.20 -1.08 -4.44
CA LEU A 138 22.59 -0.73 -4.71
C LEU A 138 23.50 -1.62 -3.84
N LEU A 139 24.30 -2.47 -4.48
CA LEU A 139 25.23 -3.36 -3.80
C LEU A 139 26.61 -2.73 -3.61
N ASP A 140 27.08 -2.00 -4.61
CA ASP A 140 28.38 -1.36 -4.61
C ASP A 140 28.29 -0.03 -5.36
N ARG A 141 28.45 1.06 -4.61
CA ARG A 141 28.38 2.41 -5.17
C ARG A 141 29.58 2.73 -6.06
N LYS A 142 30.76 2.24 -5.70
CA LYS A 142 31.99 2.54 -6.44
C LYS A 142 32.00 1.91 -7.83
N ASN A 143 31.51 0.68 -7.92
CA ASN A 143 31.45 -0.09 -9.16
C ASN A 143 30.05 -0.05 -9.80
N MET A 144 29.14 0.80 -9.29
CA MET A 144 27.77 0.95 -9.78
C MET A 144 27.02 -0.39 -9.90
N LYS A 145 27.26 -1.31 -8.96
CA LYS A 145 26.66 -2.64 -8.98
C LYS A 145 25.29 -2.61 -8.33
N LEU A 146 24.27 -2.98 -9.11
CA LEU A 146 22.88 -3.07 -8.69
C LEU A 146 22.42 -4.53 -8.65
N ARG A 147 21.51 -4.83 -7.71
CA ARG A 147 20.74 -6.06 -7.72
C ARG A 147 19.30 -5.72 -8.07
N ILE A 148 18.76 -6.39 -9.07
CA ILE A 148 17.33 -6.33 -9.41
C ILE A 148 16.72 -7.65 -8.99
N LYS A 149 15.68 -7.61 -8.13
CA LYS A 149 14.97 -8.78 -7.65
C LYS A 149 13.55 -8.76 -8.18
N ASN A 150 13.15 -9.88 -8.79
CA ASN A 150 11.78 -10.13 -9.20
C ASN A 150 10.98 -10.69 -8.02
N TRP A 151 9.88 -10.00 -7.68
CA TRP A 151 8.91 -10.41 -6.66
C TRP A 151 7.54 -10.76 -7.27
N TYR A 152 7.45 -10.81 -8.59
CA TYR A 152 6.25 -11.36 -9.22
C TYR A 152 6.21 -12.87 -9.04
N ASP A 153 5.05 -13.40 -8.72
CA ASP A 153 4.84 -14.85 -8.60
C ASP A 153 4.68 -15.51 -9.96
N PHE A 154 4.15 -14.79 -10.97
CA PHE A 154 3.76 -15.35 -12.26
C PHE A 154 4.35 -14.62 -13.48
N SER A 155 5.09 -13.53 -13.30
CA SER A 155 5.67 -12.76 -14.40
C SER A 155 7.18 -12.85 -14.41
N ASN A 156 7.77 -13.01 -15.61
CA ASN A 156 9.22 -13.00 -15.79
C ASN A 156 9.70 -11.61 -16.21
N LEU A 157 10.89 -11.19 -15.77
CA LEU A 157 11.45 -9.88 -16.13
C LEU A 157 11.94 -9.79 -17.57
N ASN A 158 12.03 -10.90 -18.33
CA ASN A 158 12.35 -10.87 -19.76
C ASN A 158 11.28 -10.16 -20.62
N GLU A 159 10.09 -9.98 -20.07
CA GLU A 159 8.98 -9.24 -20.71
C GLU A 159 9.07 -7.72 -20.51
N TYR A 160 10.04 -7.25 -19.70
CA TYR A 160 10.20 -5.86 -19.32
C TYR A 160 11.45 -5.25 -19.96
N ILE A 161 11.35 -3.98 -20.36
CA ILE A 161 12.50 -3.18 -20.78
C ILE A 161 13.01 -2.40 -19.58
N PHE A 162 14.29 -2.56 -19.28
CA PHE A 162 14.94 -1.84 -18.18
C PHE A 162 15.56 -0.54 -18.67
N HIS A 163 15.02 0.59 -18.20
CA HIS A 163 15.57 1.92 -18.47
C HIS A 163 16.32 2.43 -17.24
N TRP A 164 17.53 2.91 -17.42
CA TRP A 164 18.26 3.52 -16.35
C TRP A 164 18.97 4.80 -16.80
N ASN A 165 19.17 5.70 -15.88
CA ASN A 165 19.96 6.89 -16.06
C ASN A 165 20.76 7.19 -14.79
N VAL A 166 21.88 7.90 -14.95
CA VAL A 166 22.67 8.45 -13.85
C VAL A 166 22.58 9.96 -13.95
N THR A 167 22.17 10.60 -12.85
CA THR A 167 22.13 12.06 -12.74
C THR A 167 23.10 12.50 -11.66
N THR A 168 23.80 13.60 -11.87
CA THR A 168 24.59 14.27 -10.83
C THR A 168 23.68 15.17 -9.98
N ASP A 169 24.20 15.65 -8.84
CA ASP A 169 23.49 16.62 -7.98
C ASP A 169 23.17 17.92 -8.73
N SER A 170 23.92 18.27 -9.78
CA SER A 170 23.64 19.39 -10.69
C SER A 170 22.53 19.13 -11.69
N GLY A 171 21.97 17.90 -11.71
CA GLY A 171 20.92 17.51 -12.65
C GLY A 171 21.41 17.12 -14.04
N GLU A 172 22.70 17.16 -14.31
CA GLU A 172 23.27 16.66 -15.55
C GLU A 172 23.09 15.16 -15.70
N LYS A 173 22.76 14.69 -16.89
CA LYS A 173 22.60 13.27 -17.24
C LYS A 173 23.84 12.79 -18.01
N PRO A 174 24.91 12.40 -17.34
CA PRO A 174 26.14 12.02 -18.03
C PRO A 174 26.04 10.74 -18.86
N VAL A 175 25.12 9.85 -18.53
CA VAL A 175 24.89 8.58 -19.26
C VAL A 175 23.44 8.16 -19.19
N SER A 176 22.89 7.78 -20.33
CA SER A 176 21.54 7.19 -20.46
C SER A 176 21.61 6.00 -21.43
N TYR A 177 21.18 4.82 -20.99
CA TYR A 177 21.04 3.63 -21.81
C TYR A 177 19.61 3.08 -21.76
N THR A 178 19.13 2.57 -22.91
CA THR A 178 17.72 2.18 -23.06
C THR A 178 17.48 0.68 -23.19
N HIS A 179 18.53 -0.17 -23.21
CA HIS A 179 18.32 -1.61 -23.37
C HIS A 179 19.28 -2.43 -22.50
N LEU A 180 18.73 -3.16 -21.56
CA LEU A 180 19.37 -4.31 -20.94
C LEU A 180 18.35 -5.46 -21.00
N THR A 181 18.68 -6.49 -21.75
CA THR A 181 18.00 -7.79 -21.59
C THR A 181 18.46 -8.40 -20.28
N LEU A 182 17.55 -8.53 -19.34
CA LEU A 182 17.85 -9.22 -18.09
C LEU A 182 18.01 -10.70 -18.39
N PRO A 183 19.09 -11.37 -17.95
CA PRO A 183 19.24 -12.81 -18.16
C PRO A 183 18.10 -13.55 -17.48
N THR A 184 17.53 -14.52 -18.19
CA THR A 184 16.36 -15.31 -17.80
C THR A 184 16.61 -16.25 -16.62
N ASN A 185 17.84 -16.38 -16.11
CA ASN A 185 18.23 -17.33 -15.09
C ASN A 185 19.07 -16.67 -13.99
N SER A 186 18.40 -16.17 -12.96
CA SER A 186 18.95 -16.13 -11.61
C SER A 186 17.81 -16.14 -10.60
N LEU A 187 17.26 -17.33 -10.39
CA LEU A 187 16.75 -17.71 -9.09
C LEU A 187 17.96 -17.81 -8.16
N VAL A 188 18.14 -16.85 -7.30
CA VAL A 188 19.01 -16.92 -6.11
C VAL A 188 18.19 -16.44 -4.93
#